data_8c39118efb2a79b9555d4996d9e703c7
#
_entry.id   8c39118efb2a79b9555d4996d9e703c7
#
_cell.length_a   1.000
_cell.length_b   1.000
_cell.length_c   1.000
_cell.angle_alpha   90.00
_cell.angle_beta   90.00
_cell.angle_gamma   90.00
#
_symmetry.space_group_name_H-M   'P 1'
#
loop_
_entity.id
_entity.type
_entity.pdbx_description
1 polymer ?
#
loop_
_entity_poly.entity_id
_entity_poly.type
_entity_poly.pdbx_seq_one_letter_code
_entity_poly.pdbx_strand_id
1 'polypeptide(L)'
;MHIDIITCLPKLLESPFSDSILKRAIKKGLVTVNVIDLRDYSTDKHKSVDDYAYGGGAGMVMMIEPIDRCLTELKSKRQYDEVIYMSPDGQQFSQAIANELSLKKNLILLCGHYKGVDERVREHLITREISIGDYVLSGGELAAAVVSDGVIRLLPGVLSDETSALSDSFQDGLIAPPVYTRPAEYKGWQVPEILLSGHEAKIDEWRHDQALDRTRKKRPEMLKKG
;
A
#
# COMPACT_ATOMS: atom_id res chain seq x y z
N MET A 1 13.80 1.89 -5.87
CA MET A 1 12.92 0.73 -5.59
C MET A 1 12.31 0.20 -6.89
N HIS A 2 11.99 -1.07 -6.95
CA HIS A 2 11.30 -1.68 -8.09
C HIS A 2 10.09 -2.49 -7.61
N ILE A 3 8.93 -2.29 -8.22
CA ILE A 3 7.67 -2.95 -7.86
C ILE A 3 7.07 -3.52 -9.14
N ASP A 4 6.92 -4.84 -9.20
CA ASP A 4 6.19 -5.53 -10.25
C ASP A 4 4.82 -5.95 -9.72
N ILE A 5 3.74 -5.55 -10.40
CA ILE A 5 2.36 -5.87 -10.02
C ILE A 5 1.77 -6.83 -11.05
N ILE A 6 1.54 -8.06 -10.63
CA ILE A 6 0.94 -9.10 -11.46
C ILE A 6 -0.58 -9.04 -11.32
N THR A 7 -1.28 -8.89 -12.41
CA THR A 7 -2.75 -8.78 -12.43
C THR A 7 -3.34 -9.38 -13.71
N CYS A 8 -4.61 -9.76 -13.70
CA CYS A 8 -5.38 -10.10 -14.90
C CYS A 8 -6.18 -8.91 -15.47
N LEU A 9 -6.13 -7.74 -14.79
CA LEU A 9 -6.84 -6.51 -15.17
C LEU A 9 -5.92 -5.28 -15.11
N PRO A 10 -4.87 -5.20 -15.96
CA PRO A 10 -3.84 -4.15 -15.90
C PRO A 10 -4.38 -2.74 -16.01
N LYS A 11 -5.47 -2.53 -16.73
CA LYS A 11 -6.11 -1.19 -16.89
C LYS A 11 -6.57 -0.56 -15.58
N LEU A 12 -6.90 -1.36 -14.56
CA LEU A 12 -7.29 -0.83 -13.24
C LEU A 12 -6.14 -0.12 -12.51
N LEU A 13 -4.90 -0.37 -12.93
CA LEU A 13 -3.69 0.21 -12.33
C LEU A 13 -3.12 1.39 -13.12
N GLU A 14 -3.69 1.76 -14.26
CA GLU A 14 -3.19 2.89 -15.06
C GLU A 14 -3.34 4.22 -14.31
N SER A 15 -4.52 4.49 -13.74
CA SER A 15 -4.83 5.77 -13.09
C SER A 15 -4.00 6.04 -11.83
N PRO A 16 -3.84 5.11 -10.86
CA PRO A 16 -3.12 5.37 -9.61
C PRO A 16 -1.66 5.84 -9.82
N PHE A 17 -0.99 5.35 -10.87
CA PHE A 17 0.42 5.67 -11.12
C PHE A 17 0.63 6.79 -12.14
N SER A 18 -0.45 7.32 -12.73
CA SER A 18 -0.37 8.30 -13.82
C SER A 18 -0.45 9.76 -13.35
N ASP A 19 -0.57 10.01 -12.04
CA ASP A 19 -0.67 11.38 -11.52
C ASP A 19 0.00 11.57 -10.15
N SER A 20 -0.01 12.81 -9.63
CA SER A 20 0.44 13.22 -8.30
C SER A 20 1.90 12.84 -7.98
N ILE A 21 2.18 12.49 -6.73
CA ILE A 21 3.53 12.19 -6.24
C ILE A 21 4.07 10.89 -6.82
N LEU A 22 3.22 9.89 -7.06
CA LEU A 22 3.63 8.61 -7.63
C LEU A 22 4.20 8.79 -9.04
N LYS A 23 3.48 9.50 -9.91
CA LYS A 23 3.97 9.86 -11.24
C LYS A 23 5.31 10.61 -11.18
N ARG A 24 5.45 11.56 -10.25
CA ARG A 24 6.69 12.32 -10.07
C ARG A 24 7.84 11.44 -9.62
N ALA A 25 7.59 10.51 -8.69
CA ALA A 25 8.58 9.54 -8.20
C ALA A 25 9.06 8.64 -9.34
N ILE A 26 8.14 8.10 -10.15
CA ILE A 26 8.45 7.28 -11.32
C ILE A 26 9.27 8.10 -12.34
N LYS A 27 8.82 9.32 -12.67
CA LYS A 27 9.53 10.21 -13.63
C LYS A 27 10.93 10.57 -13.16
N LYS A 28 11.15 10.73 -11.84
CA LYS A 28 12.47 10.99 -11.24
C LYS A 28 13.35 9.75 -11.16
N GLY A 29 12.84 8.55 -11.49
CA GLY A 29 13.58 7.30 -11.37
C GLY A 29 13.79 6.81 -9.93
N LEU A 30 13.05 7.35 -8.96
CA LEU A 30 13.12 6.94 -7.56
C LEU A 30 12.48 5.55 -7.34
N VAL A 31 11.47 5.24 -8.16
CA VAL A 31 10.79 3.96 -8.22
C VAL A 31 10.47 3.59 -9.64
N THR A 32 10.52 2.29 -9.95
CA THR A 32 9.97 1.69 -11.16
C THR A 32 8.76 0.87 -10.76
N VAL A 33 7.62 1.11 -11.39
CA VAL A 33 6.41 0.31 -11.21
C VAL A 33 6.05 -0.29 -12.56
N ASN A 34 6.05 -1.62 -12.65
CA ASN A 34 5.60 -2.35 -13.84
C ASN A 34 4.30 -3.08 -13.53
N VAL A 35 3.34 -2.94 -14.40
CA VAL A 35 2.09 -3.69 -14.36
C VAL A 35 2.17 -4.80 -15.39
N ILE A 36 2.04 -6.05 -14.94
CA ILE A 36 2.26 -7.26 -15.73
C ILE A 36 0.91 -7.96 -15.92
N ASP A 37 0.52 -8.14 -17.17
CA ASP A 37 -0.68 -8.89 -17.49
C ASP A 37 -0.40 -10.40 -17.36
N LEU A 38 -1.03 -11.04 -16.37
CA LEU A 38 -0.90 -12.46 -16.13
C LEU A 38 -1.36 -13.31 -17.34
N ARG A 39 -2.27 -12.78 -18.17
CA ARG A 39 -2.76 -13.47 -19.37
C ARG A 39 -1.68 -13.75 -20.38
N ASP A 40 -0.59 -13.00 -20.40
CA ASP A 40 0.55 -13.22 -21.28
C ASP A 40 1.35 -14.46 -20.90
N TYR A 41 1.14 -15.00 -19.72
CA TYR A 41 1.76 -16.23 -19.21
C TYR A 41 0.85 -17.47 -19.33
N SER A 42 -0.34 -17.30 -19.88
CA SER A 42 -1.21 -18.43 -20.24
C SER A 42 -0.73 -19.10 -21.53
N THR A 43 -0.74 -20.42 -21.53
CA THR A 43 -0.47 -21.23 -22.73
C THR A 43 -1.76 -21.62 -23.46
N ASP A 44 -2.91 -21.30 -22.88
CA ASP A 44 -4.20 -21.54 -23.48
C ASP A 44 -4.48 -20.58 -24.66
N LYS A 45 -5.20 -21.08 -25.65
CA LYS A 45 -5.61 -20.33 -26.85
C LYS A 45 -6.41 -19.04 -26.50
N HIS A 46 -7.20 -19.09 -25.43
CA HIS A 46 -8.04 -17.97 -24.97
C HIS A 46 -7.35 -17.11 -23.92
N LYS A 47 -6.07 -17.38 -23.61
CA LYS A 47 -5.32 -16.71 -22.54
C LYS A 47 -6.02 -16.79 -21.18
N SER A 48 -6.66 -17.94 -20.90
CA SER A 48 -7.32 -18.21 -19.63
C SER A 48 -6.29 -18.26 -18.50
N VAL A 49 -6.63 -17.66 -17.36
CA VAL A 49 -5.81 -17.64 -16.14
C VAL A 49 -6.56 -18.18 -14.93
N ASP A 50 -7.78 -18.66 -15.15
CA ASP A 50 -8.69 -19.15 -14.13
C ASP A 50 -9.42 -20.40 -14.62
N ASP A 51 -9.81 -21.27 -13.66
CA ASP A 51 -10.56 -22.50 -13.92
C ASP A 51 -11.47 -22.84 -12.74
N TYR A 52 -12.30 -23.86 -12.90
CA TYR A 52 -13.18 -24.36 -11.85
C TYR A 52 -12.38 -24.96 -10.68
N ALA A 53 -12.84 -24.71 -9.46
CA ALA A 53 -12.24 -25.30 -8.28
C ALA A 53 -12.49 -26.81 -8.23
N TYR A 54 -11.49 -27.58 -7.80
CA TYR A 54 -11.71 -28.96 -7.38
C TYR A 54 -12.69 -29.02 -6.23
N GLY A 55 -13.55 -30.03 -6.22
CA GLY A 55 -14.61 -30.18 -5.23
C GLY A 55 -15.88 -29.39 -5.56
N GLY A 56 -15.89 -28.64 -6.67
CA GLY A 56 -17.05 -27.87 -7.13
C GLY A 56 -17.25 -26.56 -6.37
N GLY A 57 -18.41 -25.97 -6.54
CA GLY A 57 -18.75 -24.66 -5.96
C GLY A 57 -18.91 -23.58 -7.01
N ALA A 58 -19.40 -22.40 -6.59
CA ALA A 58 -19.61 -21.26 -7.46
C ALA A 58 -18.32 -20.43 -7.62
N GLY A 59 -18.03 -20.01 -8.86
CA GLY A 59 -16.91 -19.12 -9.18
C GLY A 59 -15.68 -19.87 -9.65
N MET A 60 -14.69 -19.11 -10.14
CA MET A 60 -13.43 -19.59 -10.70
C MET A 60 -12.30 -19.31 -9.70
N VAL A 61 -11.16 -19.97 -9.89
CA VAL A 61 -9.93 -19.82 -9.11
C VAL A 61 -8.79 -19.53 -10.08
N MET A 62 -7.92 -18.60 -9.74
CA MET A 62 -6.73 -18.31 -10.55
C MET A 62 -5.78 -19.50 -10.53
N MET A 63 -5.40 -19.96 -11.72
CA MET A 63 -4.56 -21.13 -11.91
C MET A 63 -3.12 -20.90 -11.46
N ILE A 64 -2.51 -21.94 -10.89
CA ILE A 64 -1.10 -21.91 -10.47
C ILE A 64 -0.13 -21.74 -11.64
N GLU A 65 -0.35 -22.40 -12.78
CA GLU A 65 0.63 -22.45 -13.87
C GLU A 65 0.97 -21.08 -14.49
N PRO A 66 0.02 -20.19 -14.84
CA PRO A 66 0.36 -18.86 -15.32
C PRO A 66 1.11 -18.03 -14.26
N ILE A 67 0.72 -18.15 -12.99
CA ILE A 67 1.35 -17.45 -11.88
C ILE A 67 2.80 -17.92 -11.70
N ASP A 68 3.03 -19.22 -11.67
CA ASP A 68 4.38 -19.80 -11.51
C ASP A 68 5.29 -19.41 -12.67
N ARG A 69 4.81 -19.50 -13.93
CA ARG A 69 5.59 -19.04 -15.10
C ARG A 69 5.97 -17.58 -15.01
N CYS A 70 5.03 -16.72 -14.62
CA CYS A 70 5.28 -15.30 -14.45
C CYS A 70 6.33 -15.04 -13.36
N LEU A 71 6.15 -15.64 -12.19
CA LEU A 71 7.09 -15.49 -11.06
C LEU A 71 8.47 -16.04 -11.39
N THR A 72 8.55 -17.19 -12.09
CA THR A 72 9.82 -17.81 -12.52
C THR A 72 10.56 -16.88 -13.48
N GLU A 73 9.89 -16.31 -14.47
CA GLU A 73 10.50 -15.36 -15.39
C GLU A 73 10.99 -14.11 -14.67
N LEU A 74 10.19 -13.52 -13.79
CA LEU A 74 10.58 -12.32 -13.03
C LEU A 74 11.79 -12.59 -12.13
N LYS A 75 11.77 -13.71 -11.40
CA LYS A 75 12.87 -14.13 -10.52
C LYS A 75 14.15 -14.46 -11.29
N SER A 76 14.05 -14.88 -12.56
CA SER A 76 15.23 -15.08 -13.43
C SER A 76 15.93 -13.77 -13.82
N LYS A 77 15.18 -12.67 -13.86
CA LYS A 77 15.70 -11.33 -14.25
C LYS A 77 16.20 -10.51 -13.06
N ARG A 78 15.67 -10.79 -11.85
CA ARG A 78 15.93 -9.98 -10.66
C ARG A 78 15.71 -10.78 -9.38
N GLN A 79 16.51 -10.50 -8.35
CA GLN A 79 16.24 -10.97 -6.99
C GLN A 79 15.18 -10.09 -6.35
N TYR A 80 14.11 -10.69 -5.86
CA TYR A 80 13.04 -10.00 -5.11
C TYR A 80 13.19 -10.25 -3.63
N ASP A 81 12.93 -9.19 -2.85
CA ASP A 81 12.95 -9.26 -1.39
C ASP A 81 11.66 -9.91 -0.84
N GLU A 82 10.53 -9.63 -1.51
CA GLU A 82 9.21 -10.14 -1.14
C GLU A 82 8.37 -10.43 -2.38
N VAL A 83 7.56 -11.49 -2.29
CA VAL A 83 6.44 -11.80 -3.19
C VAL A 83 5.17 -11.75 -2.36
N ILE A 84 4.40 -10.69 -2.51
CA ILE A 84 3.27 -10.37 -1.65
C ILE A 84 1.96 -10.65 -2.38
N TYR A 85 1.11 -11.49 -1.80
CA TYR A 85 -0.24 -11.71 -2.29
C TYR A 85 -1.22 -10.75 -1.61
N MET A 86 -2.00 -10.02 -2.40
CA MET A 86 -3.05 -9.14 -1.91
C MET A 86 -4.31 -9.96 -1.61
N SER A 87 -4.52 -10.24 -0.32
CA SER A 87 -5.57 -11.14 0.17
C SER A 87 -6.29 -10.51 1.37
N PRO A 88 -7.63 -10.66 1.50
CA PRO A 88 -8.33 -10.24 2.71
C PRO A 88 -7.89 -11.01 3.96
N ASP A 89 -7.36 -12.23 3.79
CA ASP A 89 -6.88 -13.10 4.89
C ASP A 89 -5.50 -12.69 5.44
N GLY A 90 -4.78 -11.83 4.71
CA GLY A 90 -3.41 -11.46 4.99
C GLY A 90 -3.25 -10.57 6.23
N GLN A 91 -2.00 -10.35 6.62
CA GLN A 91 -1.66 -9.38 7.67
C GLN A 91 -2.17 -8.00 7.31
N GLN A 92 -2.87 -7.34 8.23
CA GLN A 92 -3.43 -6.01 7.98
C GLN A 92 -2.32 -4.97 7.75
N PHE A 93 -2.36 -4.30 6.60
CA PHE A 93 -1.42 -3.24 6.23
C PHE A 93 -1.48 -2.09 7.24
N SER A 94 -0.32 -1.65 7.68
CA SER A 94 -0.14 -0.57 8.64
C SER A 94 1.05 0.30 8.25
N GLN A 95 1.19 1.46 8.91
CA GLN A 95 2.36 2.32 8.70
C GLN A 95 3.67 1.59 9.01
N ALA A 96 3.70 0.74 10.03
CA ALA A 96 4.88 -0.07 10.36
C ALA A 96 5.28 -1.01 9.21
N ILE A 97 4.30 -1.66 8.56
CA ILE A 97 4.56 -2.51 7.38
C ILE A 97 5.00 -1.65 6.19
N ALA A 98 4.39 -0.47 5.98
CA ALA A 98 4.81 0.44 4.92
C ALA A 98 6.27 0.86 5.11
N ASN A 99 6.67 1.21 6.35
CA ASN A 99 8.05 1.57 6.70
C ASN A 99 9.00 0.39 6.43
N GLU A 100 8.64 -0.84 6.85
CA GLU A 100 9.43 -2.05 6.59
C GLU A 100 9.63 -2.27 5.08
N LEU A 101 8.54 -2.23 4.31
CA LEU A 101 8.59 -2.47 2.86
C LEU A 101 9.33 -1.36 2.11
N SER A 102 9.32 -0.12 2.60
CA SER A 102 10.05 1.00 1.99
C SER A 102 11.57 0.83 2.00
N LEU A 103 12.09 -0.02 2.88
CA LEU A 103 13.52 -0.36 2.98
C LEU A 103 13.93 -1.47 1.99
N LYS A 104 12.97 -2.15 1.38
CA LYS A 104 13.23 -3.21 0.38
C LYS A 104 13.58 -2.59 -0.97
N LYS A 105 14.26 -3.37 -1.81
CA LYS A 105 14.68 -2.92 -3.15
C LYS A 105 13.72 -3.35 -4.24
N ASN A 106 13.23 -4.58 -4.16
CA ASN A 106 12.44 -5.23 -5.21
C ASN A 106 11.27 -5.99 -4.62
N LEU A 107 10.05 -5.65 -5.03
CA LEU A 107 8.82 -6.27 -4.57
C LEU A 107 8.02 -6.82 -5.75
N ILE A 108 7.36 -7.93 -5.54
CA ILE A 108 6.26 -8.40 -6.39
C ILE A 108 4.96 -8.29 -5.58
N LEU A 109 3.92 -7.69 -6.20
CA LEU A 109 2.56 -7.69 -5.68
C LEU A 109 1.70 -8.54 -6.60
N LEU A 110 1.15 -9.64 -6.10
CA LEU A 110 0.21 -10.50 -6.82
C LEU A 110 -1.22 -10.09 -6.49
N CYS A 111 -1.96 -9.65 -7.48
CA CYS A 111 -3.37 -9.30 -7.34
C CYS A 111 -4.24 -10.55 -7.52
N GLY A 112 -4.98 -10.92 -6.47
CA GLY A 112 -6.01 -11.94 -6.57
C GLY A 112 -7.25 -11.46 -7.31
N HIS A 113 -7.99 -12.38 -7.91
CA HIS A 113 -9.27 -12.15 -8.53
C HIS A 113 -10.18 -13.38 -8.36
N TYR A 114 -11.45 -13.29 -8.78
CA TYR A 114 -12.40 -14.40 -8.68
C TYR A 114 -12.61 -14.86 -7.22
N LYS A 115 -12.43 -16.17 -6.95
CA LYS A 115 -12.48 -16.76 -5.59
C LYS A 115 -11.12 -16.78 -4.89
N GLY A 116 -10.10 -16.21 -5.52
CA GLY A 116 -8.72 -16.23 -5.05
C GLY A 116 -7.79 -16.96 -6.00
N VAL A 117 -6.64 -17.35 -5.51
CA VAL A 117 -5.63 -18.11 -6.23
C VAL A 117 -5.63 -19.56 -5.77
N ASP A 118 -5.10 -20.48 -6.59
CA ASP A 118 -4.84 -21.86 -6.18
C ASP A 118 -3.99 -21.87 -4.90
N GLU A 119 -4.37 -22.69 -3.92
CA GLU A 119 -3.73 -22.69 -2.57
C GLU A 119 -2.23 -23.00 -2.66
N ARG A 120 -1.80 -23.81 -3.64
CA ARG A 120 -0.37 -24.09 -3.89
C ARG A 120 0.45 -22.85 -4.21
N VAL A 121 -0.16 -21.79 -4.75
CA VAL A 121 0.48 -20.47 -4.92
C VAL A 121 0.78 -19.88 -3.57
N ARG A 122 -0.19 -19.90 -2.63
CA ARG A 122 -0.04 -19.38 -1.28
C ARG A 122 1.00 -20.14 -0.48
N GLU A 123 1.00 -21.47 -0.58
CA GLU A 123 1.91 -22.34 0.16
C GLU A 123 3.37 -22.30 -0.33
N HIS A 124 3.59 -22.11 -1.65
CA HIS A 124 4.90 -22.36 -2.23
C HIS A 124 5.53 -21.20 -2.99
N LEU A 125 4.75 -20.24 -3.47
CA LEU A 125 5.26 -19.22 -4.40
C LEU A 125 5.33 -17.81 -3.83
N ILE A 126 4.59 -17.51 -2.78
CA ILE A 126 4.58 -16.19 -2.11
C ILE A 126 5.34 -16.23 -0.79
N THR A 127 5.77 -15.05 -0.31
CA THR A 127 6.48 -14.90 0.96
C THR A 127 5.60 -14.28 2.04
N ARG A 128 4.56 -13.54 1.65
CA ARG A 128 3.70 -12.79 2.56
C ARG A 128 2.33 -12.52 1.95
N GLU A 129 1.31 -12.46 2.80
CA GLU A 129 -0.03 -12.00 2.44
C GLU A 129 -0.34 -10.70 3.16
N ILE A 130 -0.91 -9.73 2.43
CA ILE A 130 -1.28 -8.42 2.99
C ILE A 130 -2.75 -8.12 2.68
N SER A 131 -3.48 -7.72 3.72
CA SER A 131 -4.85 -7.19 3.65
C SER A 131 -4.86 -5.68 3.88
N ILE A 132 -5.71 -4.94 3.19
CA ILE A 132 -5.94 -3.52 3.46
C ILE A 132 -7.13 -3.25 4.39
N GLY A 133 -7.75 -4.30 4.93
CA GLY A 133 -8.86 -4.21 5.88
C GLY A 133 -9.79 -5.40 5.79
N ASP A 134 -10.67 -5.55 6.78
CA ASP A 134 -11.61 -6.65 6.93
C ASP A 134 -12.85 -6.45 6.02
N TYR A 135 -12.62 -6.42 4.72
CA TYR A 135 -13.65 -6.35 3.70
C TYR A 135 -13.17 -6.97 2.39
N VAL A 136 -14.08 -7.39 1.54
CA VAL A 136 -13.76 -8.06 0.27
C VAL A 136 -13.94 -7.07 -0.88
N LEU A 137 -12.95 -7.02 -1.76
CA LEU A 137 -12.98 -6.30 -3.03
C LEU A 137 -13.19 -7.28 -4.20
N SER A 138 -13.48 -6.75 -5.37
CA SER A 138 -13.62 -7.54 -6.60
C SER A 138 -12.28 -8.11 -7.10
N GLY A 139 -11.15 -7.53 -6.69
CA GLY A 139 -9.78 -7.95 -7.03
C GLY A 139 -8.74 -7.25 -6.18
N GLY A 140 -7.49 -7.68 -6.28
CA GLY A 140 -6.37 -7.17 -5.50
C GLY A 140 -5.74 -5.88 -6.04
N GLU A 141 -6.16 -5.38 -7.20
CA GLU A 141 -5.52 -4.26 -7.89
C GLU A 141 -5.55 -2.96 -7.06
N LEU A 142 -6.71 -2.61 -6.51
CA LEU A 142 -6.83 -1.42 -5.66
C LEU A 142 -6.03 -1.57 -4.37
N ALA A 143 -6.00 -2.77 -3.79
CA ALA A 143 -5.17 -3.06 -2.62
C ALA A 143 -3.67 -2.91 -2.95
N ALA A 144 -3.21 -3.43 -4.09
CA ALA A 144 -1.85 -3.25 -4.57
C ALA A 144 -1.50 -1.76 -4.79
N ALA A 145 -2.44 -0.97 -5.32
CA ALA A 145 -2.26 0.47 -5.48
C ALA A 145 -2.12 1.19 -4.13
N VAL A 146 -2.96 0.85 -3.14
CA VAL A 146 -2.89 1.40 -1.77
C VAL A 146 -1.56 1.06 -1.10
N VAL A 147 -1.12 -0.20 -1.16
CA VAL A 147 0.17 -0.63 -0.60
C VAL A 147 1.32 0.08 -1.32
N SER A 148 1.28 0.15 -2.66
CA SER A 148 2.30 0.86 -3.44
C SER A 148 2.39 2.33 -3.07
N ASP A 149 1.27 3.04 -2.93
CA ASP A 149 1.26 4.46 -2.52
C ASP A 149 1.86 4.62 -1.12
N GLY A 150 1.39 3.82 -0.15
CA GLY A 150 1.89 3.86 1.22
C GLY A 150 3.40 3.62 1.34
N VAL A 151 3.96 2.76 0.47
CA VAL A 151 5.40 2.45 0.44
C VAL A 151 6.19 3.50 -0.33
N ILE A 152 5.75 3.86 -1.54
CA ILE A 152 6.49 4.78 -2.44
C ILE A 152 6.65 6.16 -1.82
N ARG A 153 5.60 6.68 -1.13
CA ARG A 153 5.68 8.00 -0.51
C ARG A 153 6.76 8.15 0.58
N LEU A 154 7.22 7.01 1.14
CA LEU A 154 8.27 6.95 2.15
C LEU A 154 9.69 6.92 1.56
N LEU A 155 9.83 6.74 0.26
CA LEU A 155 11.14 6.72 -0.38
C LEU A 155 11.78 8.11 -0.35
N PRO A 156 13.11 8.21 -0.07
CA PRO A 156 13.80 9.49 -0.08
C PRO A 156 13.60 10.27 -1.38
N GLY A 157 13.33 11.56 -1.28
CA GLY A 157 13.12 12.46 -2.43
C GLY A 157 11.76 12.37 -3.12
N VAL A 158 10.82 11.53 -2.66
CA VAL A 158 9.44 11.46 -3.17
C VAL A 158 8.61 12.60 -2.63
N LEU A 159 8.61 12.81 -1.32
CA LEU A 159 8.02 13.99 -0.69
C LEU A 159 8.98 15.18 -0.80
N SER A 160 8.41 16.37 -0.96
CA SER A 160 9.18 17.62 -1.07
C SER A 160 9.90 17.98 0.23
N ASP A 161 9.32 17.58 1.36
CA ASP A 161 9.87 17.71 2.69
C ASP A 161 9.87 16.33 3.35
N GLU A 162 11.08 15.78 3.55
CA GLU A 162 11.25 14.44 4.14
C GLU A 162 10.76 14.39 5.60
N THR A 163 10.77 15.53 6.31
CA THR A 163 10.26 15.61 7.68
C THR A 163 8.74 15.52 7.74
N SER A 164 8.05 15.81 6.62
CA SER A 164 6.59 15.70 6.51
C SER A 164 6.11 14.27 6.78
N ALA A 165 6.83 13.26 6.28
CA ALA A 165 6.49 11.86 6.55
C ALA A 165 6.61 11.50 8.04
N LEU A 166 7.57 12.11 8.76
CA LEU A 166 7.80 11.83 10.18
C LEU A 166 6.70 12.39 11.08
N SER A 167 6.01 13.46 10.64
CA SER A 167 4.92 14.10 11.38
C SER A 167 3.53 13.56 11.03
N ASP A 168 3.44 12.59 10.12
CA ASP A 168 2.18 11.94 9.76
C ASP A 168 1.65 11.03 10.88
N SER A 169 0.34 10.79 10.86
CA SER A 169 -0.30 9.83 11.78
C SER A 169 0.37 8.47 11.71
N PHE A 170 0.49 7.81 12.86
CA PHE A 170 1.00 6.45 13.06
C PHE A 170 2.52 6.26 13.01
N GLN A 171 3.31 7.30 12.76
CA GLN A 171 4.78 7.18 12.74
C GLN A 171 5.35 7.01 14.16
N ASP A 172 4.81 7.75 15.11
CA ASP A 172 5.17 7.69 16.54
C ASP A 172 4.12 6.97 17.39
N GLY A 173 3.17 6.26 16.76
CA GLY A 173 2.07 5.58 17.46
C GLY A 173 0.91 6.50 17.81
N LEU A 174 0.91 7.74 17.38
CA LEU A 174 -0.15 8.72 17.63
C LEU A 174 -0.89 9.09 16.32
N ILE A 175 -2.07 9.67 16.46
CA ILE A 175 -2.74 10.40 15.38
C ILE A 175 -2.14 11.81 15.31
N ALA A 176 -1.82 12.28 14.11
CA ALA A 176 -1.29 13.61 13.88
C ALA A 176 -2.14 14.72 14.53
N PRO A 177 -1.52 15.80 15.03
CA PRO A 177 -2.22 16.94 15.60
C PRO A 177 -3.11 17.64 14.57
N PRO A 178 -4.07 18.48 15.00
CA PRO A 178 -4.85 19.27 14.07
C PRO A 178 -3.97 20.29 13.35
N VAL A 179 -4.24 20.49 12.06
CA VAL A 179 -3.56 21.48 11.23
C VAL A 179 -4.53 22.57 10.82
N TYR A 180 -4.03 23.80 10.73
CA TYR A 180 -4.79 24.97 10.36
C TYR A 180 -4.10 25.71 9.23
N THR A 181 -4.88 26.39 8.39
CA THR A 181 -4.39 27.22 7.29
C THR A 181 -5.02 28.61 7.35
N ARG A 182 -4.59 29.50 6.49
CA ARG A 182 -5.16 30.87 6.36
C ARG A 182 -6.60 30.82 5.84
N PRO A 183 -7.46 31.77 6.26
CA PRO A 183 -7.22 32.87 7.19
C PRO A 183 -7.20 32.42 8.65
N ALA A 184 -6.64 33.27 9.55
CA ALA A 184 -6.58 32.99 11.00
C ALA A 184 -7.97 32.93 11.66
N GLU A 185 -8.96 33.62 11.07
CA GLU A 185 -10.36 33.58 11.48
C GLU A 185 -11.24 33.35 10.25
N TYR A 186 -12.22 32.46 10.37
CA TYR A 186 -13.23 32.20 9.36
C TYR A 186 -14.60 31.94 10.01
N LYS A 187 -15.57 32.81 9.78
CA LYS A 187 -16.94 32.73 10.33
C LYS A 187 -16.97 32.61 11.87
N GLY A 188 -16.07 33.28 12.56
CA GLY A 188 -15.94 33.22 14.01
C GLY A 188 -15.14 32.02 14.53
N TRP A 189 -14.67 31.12 13.66
CA TRP A 189 -13.78 30.02 14.03
C TRP A 189 -12.32 30.50 13.93
N GLN A 190 -11.60 30.38 15.01
CA GLN A 190 -10.25 30.92 15.13
C GLN A 190 -9.19 29.82 15.14
N VAL A 191 -8.04 30.11 14.54
CA VAL A 191 -6.82 29.35 14.73
C VAL A 191 -6.34 29.53 16.16
N PRO A 192 -5.91 28.48 16.89
CA PRO A 192 -5.35 28.62 18.23
C PRO A 192 -4.19 29.62 18.25
N GLU A 193 -4.22 30.56 19.20
CA GLU A 193 -3.24 31.65 19.31
C GLU A 193 -1.80 31.16 19.41
N ILE A 194 -1.58 30.02 20.07
CA ILE A 194 -0.26 29.40 20.18
C ILE A 194 0.39 29.14 18.83
N LEU A 195 -0.39 28.77 17.81
CA LEU A 195 0.11 28.52 16.45
C LEU A 195 0.49 29.82 15.72
N LEU A 196 0.04 30.97 16.21
CA LEU A 196 0.35 32.30 15.67
C LEU A 196 1.50 32.97 16.42
N SER A 197 1.97 32.37 17.52
CA SER A 197 2.93 32.99 18.46
C SER A 197 4.39 33.03 17.94
N GLY A 198 4.74 32.15 16.99
CA GLY A 198 6.12 31.97 16.53
C GLY A 198 7.06 31.26 17.53
N HIS A 199 6.57 30.79 18.68
CA HIS A 199 7.36 30.07 19.69
C HIS A 199 7.41 28.57 19.37
N GLU A 200 8.37 28.11 18.57
CA GLU A 200 8.48 26.73 18.08
C GLU A 200 8.33 25.68 19.17
N ALA A 201 9.09 25.79 20.28
CA ALA A 201 9.06 24.81 21.36
C ALA A 201 7.65 24.67 21.99
N LYS A 202 6.92 25.79 22.19
CA LYS A 202 5.55 25.76 22.71
C LYS A 202 4.55 25.24 21.68
N ILE A 203 4.79 25.51 20.41
CA ILE A 203 3.98 24.97 19.31
C ILE A 203 4.12 23.44 19.24
N ASP A 204 5.33 22.93 19.41
CA ASP A 204 5.58 21.48 19.38
C ASP A 204 5.02 20.76 20.60
N GLU A 205 5.12 21.36 21.80
CA GLU A 205 4.45 20.86 23.00
C GLU A 205 2.92 20.80 22.79
N TRP A 206 2.32 21.88 22.29
CA TRP A 206 0.90 21.93 21.98
C TRP A 206 0.49 20.87 20.94
N ARG A 207 1.29 20.68 19.88
CA ARG A 207 1.05 19.65 18.87
C ARG A 207 1.06 18.26 19.47
N HIS A 208 2.03 17.97 20.33
CA HIS A 208 2.13 16.68 21.01
C HIS A 208 0.90 16.42 21.90
N ASP A 209 0.50 17.41 22.71
CA ASP A 209 -0.69 17.30 23.57
C ASP A 209 -1.97 17.08 22.74
N GLN A 210 -2.12 17.80 21.63
CA GLN A 210 -3.24 17.60 20.71
C GLN A 210 -3.22 16.23 20.04
N ALA A 211 -2.07 15.72 19.68
CA ALA A 211 -1.92 14.37 19.11
C ALA A 211 -2.36 13.30 20.14
N LEU A 212 -1.90 13.40 21.38
CA LEU A 212 -2.30 12.54 22.49
C LEU A 212 -3.81 12.59 22.75
N ASP A 213 -4.38 13.79 22.85
CA ASP A 213 -5.82 13.95 23.10
C ASP A 213 -6.67 13.39 21.95
N ARG A 214 -6.28 13.67 20.71
CA ARG A 214 -6.95 13.09 19.52
C ARG A 214 -6.86 11.58 19.50
N THR A 215 -5.70 11.02 19.81
CA THR A 215 -5.49 9.57 19.85
C THR A 215 -6.36 8.95 20.94
N ARG A 216 -6.39 9.53 22.12
CA ARG A 216 -7.25 9.07 23.21
C ARG A 216 -8.73 9.07 22.85
N LYS A 217 -9.18 10.10 22.13
CA LYS A 217 -10.59 10.25 21.75
C LYS A 217 -10.99 9.37 20.56
N LYS A 218 -10.11 9.22 19.56
CA LYS A 218 -10.46 8.57 18.28
C LYS A 218 -9.99 7.14 18.16
N ARG A 219 -8.85 6.82 18.74
CA ARG A 219 -8.18 5.53 18.64
C ARG A 219 -7.52 5.11 19.95
N PRO A 220 -8.32 5.00 21.05
CA PRO A 220 -7.78 4.72 22.39
C PRO A 220 -7.00 3.39 22.49
N GLU A 221 -7.29 2.44 21.60
CA GLU A 221 -6.59 1.18 21.52
C GLU A 221 -5.10 1.33 21.15
N MET A 222 -4.71 2.42 20.48
CA MET A 222 -3.31 2.68 20.11
C MET A 222 -2.44 3.00 21.34
N LEU A 223 -3.03 3.59 22.39
CA LEU A 223 -2.34 3.93 23.63
C LEU A 223 -2.19 2.74 24.60
N LYS A 224 -2.85 1.60 24.31
CA LYS A 224 -2.83 0.40 25.15
C LYS A 224 -1.74 -0.60 24.75
N LYS A 225 -0.99 -0.34 23.71
CA LYS A 225 0.06 -1.21 23.17
C LYS A 225 1.46 -0.87 23.70
N GLY A 226 1.55 -0.23 24.88
CA GLY A 226 2.78 -0.01 25.63
C GLY A 226 2.93 -1.02 26.77
#